data_4d8ee5ccd06f00df1a5f34afc9ea29ae
#
_entry.id   4d8ee5ccd06f00df1a5f34afc9ea29ae
#
_cell.length_a   1.000
_cell.length_b   1.000
_cell.length_c   1.000
_cell.angle_alpha   90.00
_cell.angle_beta   90.00
_cell.angle_gamma   90.00
#
_symmetry.space_group_name_H-M   'P 1'
#
loop_
_entity.id
_entity.type
_entity.pdbx_description
1 polymer ?
#
loop_
_entity_poly.entity_id
_entity_poly.type
_entity_poly.pdbx_seq_one_letter_code
_entity_poly.pdbx_strand_id
1 'polypeptide(L)'
;DDMGREVLDKVFADVFKAEKAIVRIHFASGTHTLACVLFGNLRPNDKLISVVGAPYDTMQEVIGVLGDDETREDSLIAHGIIYDEVPLKDNDVDFDGIEKSIDETVKMVLIQRSKGYSTRKSLQIETIEKICKIVKSKNPNCICFVDNCYGEFVDKKEPLEVGADIIAGSLIKNPGGGIVEAGGYIAGKAKYVDKAANRLTAPGIGSEGGAMFNQHRLIFQGLFMAPSVVSEAVKGAILAAKIFDEIGYDSS
;
A
#
# COMPACT_ATOMS: atom_id res chain seq x y z
N ASP A 1 19.96 10.37 -16.56
CA ASP A 1 19.35 9.80 -15.36
C ASP A 1 17.97 10.42 -15.06
N ASP A 2 17.85 11.72 -15.15
CA ASP A 2 16.61 12.46 -14.89
C ASP A 2 15.47 12.05 -15.83
N MET A 3 15.73 12.02 -17.13
CA MET A 3 14.74 11.59 -18.13
C MET A 3 14.27 10.15 -17.89
N GLY A 4 15.19 9.23 -17.56
CA GLY A 4 14.83 7.84 -17.27
C GLY A 4 13.96 7.72 -16.03
N ARG A 5 14.21 8.53 -15.01
CA ARG A 5 13.43 8.61 -13.77
C ARG A 5 12.02 9.14 -14.01
N GLU A 6 11.90 10.24 -14.77
CA GLU A 6 10.62 10.84 -15.12
C GLU A 6 9.75 9.90 -15.97
N VAL A 7 10.36 9.22 -16.94
CA VAL A 7 9.66 8.24 -17.77
C VAL A 7 9.20 7.05 -16.93
N LEU A 8 10.03 6.57 -15.98
CA LEU A 8 9.66 5.50 -15.08
C LEU A 8 8.45 5.87 -14.20
N ASP A 9 8.46 7.05 -13.60
CA ASP A 9 7.34 7.56 -12.81
C ASP A 9 6.06 7.63 -13.66
N LYS A 10 6.17 8.14 -14.89
CA LYS A 10 5.03 8.21 -15.82
C LYS A 10 4.49 6.84 -16.20
N VAL A 11 5.36 5.88 -16.52
CA VAL A 11 4.93 4.51 -16.88
C VAL A 11 4.20 3.85 -15.71
N PHE A 12 4.68 4.01 -14.47
CA PHE A 12 3.96 3.50 -13.31
C PHE A 12 2.62 4.21 -13.10
N ALA A 13 2.55 5.53 -13.29
CA ALA A 13 1.29 6.25 -13.23
C ALA A 13 0.28 5.73 -14.26
N ASP A 14 0.72 5.51 -15.51
CA ASP A 14 -0.12 4.99 -16.59
C ASP A 14 -0.62 3.56 -16.30
N VAL A 15 0.27 2.68 -15.80
CA VAL A 15 -0.05 1.28 -15.47
C VAL A 15 -1.07 1.20 -14.34
N PHE A 16 -0.87 1.96 -13.26
CA PHE A 16 -1.77 1.95 -12.10
C PHE A 16 -2.95 2.94 -12.21
N LYS A 17 -3.12 3.62 -13.34
CA LYS A 17 -4.19 4.63 -13.58
C LYS A 17 -4.15 5.77 -12.56
N ALA A 18 -2.96 6.20 -12.20
CA ALA A 18 -2.70 7.28 -11.26
C ALA A 18 -2.53 8.64 -11.96
N GLU A 19 -2.84 9.73 -11.24
CA GLU A 19 -2.47 11.08 -11.68
C GLU A 19 -0.95 11.29 -11.66
N LYS A 20 -0.26 10.66 -10.71
CA LYS A 20 1.18 10.72 -10.51
C LYS A 20 1.69 9.46 -9.83
N ALA A 21 2.95 9.11 -10.12
CA ALA A 21 3.69 8.12 -9.35
C ALA A 21 5.11 8.63 -9.03
N ILE A 22 5.72 8.02 -8.03
CA ILE A 22 7.15 8.11 -7.72
C ILE A 22 7.69 6.71 -7.51
N VAL A 23 8.75 6.37 -8.25
CA VAL A 23 9.38 5.04 -8.25
C VAL A 23 10.86 5.20 -7.97
N ARG A 24 11.32 4.74 -6.81
CA ARG A 24 12.71 5.00 -6.38
C ARG A 24 13.32 3.78 -5.68
N ILE A 25 14.58 3.53 -6.00
CA ILE A 25 15.41 2.57 -5.25
C ILE A 25 15.73 3.06 -3.84
N HIS A 26 15.55 4.34 -3.56
CA HIS A 26 15.81 4.99 -2.28
C HIS A 26 14.76 4.65 -1.21
N PHE A 27 13.64 4.04 -1.59
CA PHE A 27 12.77 3.39 -0.61
C PHE A 27 13.48 2.14 -0.09
N ALA A 28 13.98 2.20 1.13
CA ALA A 28 14.79 1.15 1.73
C ALA A 28 14.03 -0.18 1.91
N SER A 29 12.69 -0.11 2.00
CA SER A 29 11.81 -1.28 2.16
C SER A 29 10.37 -0.91 1.77
N GLY A 30 9.48 -1.92 1.70
CA GLY A 30 8.05 -1.68 1.58
C GLY A 30 7.49 -0.87 2.76
N THR A 31 7.90 -1.20 3.98
CA THR A 31 7.51 -0.44 5.19
C THR A 31 7.94 1.03 5.10
N HIS A 32 9.16 1.32 4.65
CA HIS A 32 9.60 2.70 4.42
C HIS A 32 8.74 3.41 3.37
N THR A 33 8.37 2.72 2.28
CA THR A 33 7.49 3.29 1.26
C THR A 33 6.13 3.70 1.83
N LEU A 34 5.52 2.82 2.62
CA LEU A 34 4.24 3.08 3.29
C LEU A 34 4.38 4.20 4.34
N ALA A 35 5.46 4.19 5.13
CA ALA A 35 5.75 5.23 6.11
C ALA A 35 5.87 6.61 5.45
N CYS A 36 6.50 6.72 4.26
CA CYS A 36 6.56 7.97 3.51
C CYS A 36 5.16 8.49 3.13
N VAL A 37 4.21 7.61 2.80
CA VAL A 37 2.82 8.01 2.55
C VAL A 37 2.17 8.54 3.82
N LEU A 38 2.30 7.81 4.93
CA LEU A 38 1.68 8.15 6.21
C LEU A 38 2.23 9.48 6.76
N PHE A 39 3.53 9.57 6.99
CA PHE A 39 4.17 10.79 7.50
C PHE A 39 4.08 11.99 6.55
N GLY A 40 4.00 11.73 5.24
CA GLY A 40 3.84 12.78 4.24
C GLY A 40 2.44 13.40 4.28
N ASN A 41 1.40 12.61 4.52
CA ASN A 41 0.01 13.03 4.37
C ASN A 41 -0.75 13.27 5.68
N LEU A 42 -0.21 12.80 6.82
CA LEU A 42 -0.80 13.01 8.14
C LEU A 42 -0.09 14.16 8.88
N ARG A 43 -0.83 14.83 9.72
CA ARG A 43 -0.36 15.94 10.61
C ARG A 43 -0.84 15.69 12.03
N PRO A 44 -0.23 16.29 13.06
CA PRO A 44 -0.69 16.18 14.45
C PRO A 44 -2.20 16.43 14.55
N ASN A 45 -2.89 15.58 15.30
CA ASN A 45 -4.35 15.49 15.48
C ASN A 45 -5.15 14.92 14.28
N ASP A 46 -4.51 14.57 13.17
CA ASP A 46 -5.19 13.79 12.13
C ASP A 46 -5.50 12.36 12.65
N LYS A 47 -6.66 11.83 12.31
CA LYS A 47 -7.07 10.47 12.66
C LYS A 47 -6.81 9.51 11.50
N LEU A 48 -6.06 8.43 11.81
CA LEU A 48 -5.80 7.27 10.94
C LEU A 48 -6.58 6.06 11.46
N ILE A 49 -7.32 5.37 10.60
CA ILE A 49 -7.99 4.12 10.96
C ILE A 49 -7.51 3.00 10.06
N SER A 50 -7.02 1.88 10.65
CA SER A 50 -6.88 0.63 9.90
C SER A 50 -8.24 -0.06 9.84
N VAL A 51 -8.76 -0.28 8.63
CA VAL A 51 -10.16 -0.73 8.45
C VAL A 51 -10.30 -2.22 8.11
N VAL A 52 -9.20 -2.97 8.19
CA VAL A 52 -9.16 -4.41 7.89
C VAL A 52 -8.42 -5.20 8.97
N GLY A 53 -8.60 -4.78 10.22
CA GLY A 53 -7.87 -5.27 11.39
C GLY A 53 -6.50 -4.60 11.53
N ALA A 54 -5.71 -5.05 12.50
CA ALA A 54 -4.35 -4.56 12.70
C ALA A 54 -3.48 -4.81 11.45
N PRO A 55 -2.68 -3.83 11.02
CA PRO A 55 -1.72 -4.05 9.94
C PRO A 55 -0.60 -4.99 10.41
N TYR A 56 0.28 -5.40 9.48
CA TYR A 56 1.41 -6.27 9.82
C TYR A 56 2.36 -5.59 10.84
N ASP A 57 3.15 -6.42 11.53
CA ASP A 57 3.94 -6.06 12.73
C ASP A 57 4.80 -4.79 12.57
N THR A 58 5.67 -4.73 11.55
CA THR A 58 6.52 -3.55 11.36
C THR A 58 5.74 -2.29 11.01
N MET A 59 4.54 -2.40 10.45
CA MET A 59 3.65 -1.24 10.27
C MET A 59 2.99 -0.83 11.60
N GLN A 60 2.69 -1.77 12.49
CA GLN A 60 2.23 -1.46 13.84
C GLN A 60 3.32 -0.71 14.64
N GLU A 61 4.61 -1.03 14.43
CA GLU A 61 5.73 -0.27 14.99
C GLU A 61 5.79 1.16 14.43
N VAL A 62 5.67 1.34 13.11
CA VAL A 62 5.60 2.67 12.47
C VAL A 62 4.45 3.50 13.05
N ILE A 63 3.31 2.86 13.32
CA ILE A 63 2.15 3.53 13.93
C ILE A 63 2.42 3.84 15.41
N GLY A 64 3.07 2.93 16.15
CA GLY A 64 3.40 3.07 17.57
C GLY A 64 2.48 2.28 18.51
N VAL A 65 1.73 1.29 17.97
CA VAL A 65 0.92 0.37 18.79
C VAL A 65 1.67 -0.89 19.18
N LEU A 66 2.78 -1.18 18.51
CA LEU A 66 3.74 -2.24 18.82
C LEU A 66 5.14 -1.62 18.98
N GLY A 67 6.06 -2.34 19.60
CA GLY A 67 7.44 -1.91 19.83
C GLY A 67 7.70 -1.53 21.29
N ASP A 68 8.96 -1.30 21.61
CA ASP A 68 9.43 -0.81 22.92
C ASP A 68 9.28 0.71 23.04
N ASP A 69 9.63 1.26 24.21
CA ASP A 69 9.48 2.68 24.47
C ASP A 69 10.36 3.54 23.54
N GLU A 70 11.57 3.08 23.19
CA GLU A 70 12.48 3.81 22.29
C GLU A 70 11.92 3.85 20.87
N THR A 71 11.45 2.74 20.33
CA THR A 71 10.86 2.66 18.98
C THR A 71 9.59 3.52 18.86
N ARG A 72 8.82 3.60 19.95
CA ARG A 72 7.58 4.39 19.98
C ARG A 72 7.81 5.90 19.89
N GLU A 73 8.95 6.42 20.32
CA GLU A 73 9.25 7.86 20.25
C GLU A 73 9.31 8.40 18.82
N ASP A 74 9.63 7.55 17.84
CA ASP A 74 9.69 7.91 16.42
C ASP A 74 8.41 7.59 15.63
N SER A 75 7.37 7.07 16.32
CA SER A 75 6.14 6.58 15.70
C SER A 75 5.16 7.69 15.29
N LEU A 76 4.15 7.36 14.49
CA LEU A 76 3.06 8.28 14.15
C LEU A 76 2.33 8.81 15.39
N ILE A 77 2.06 7.94 16.38
CA ILE A 77 1.40 8.33 17.62
C ILE A 77 2.24 9.36 18.39
N ALA A 78 3.55 9.16 18.48
CA ALA A 78 4.45 10.13 19.10
C ALA A 78 4.48 11.48 18.36
N HIS A 79 4.23 11.46 17.04
CA HIS A 79 4.06 12.68 16.25
C HIS A 79 2.64 13.28 16.31
N GLY A 80 1.81 12.79 17.23
CA GLY A 80 0.49 13.35 17.51
C GLY A 80 -0.62 12.85 16.57
N ILE A 81 -0.39 11.76 15.83
CA ILE A 81 -1.44 11.13 15.02
C ILE A 81 -2.34 10.27 15.94
N ILE A 82 -3.63 10.39 15.78
CA ILE A 82 -4.61 9.57 16.48
C ILE A 82 -4.84 8.30 15.66
N TYR A 83 -4.58 7.13 16.27
CA TYR A 83 -4.79 5.84 15.60
C TYR A 83 -5.97 5.08 16.22
N ASP A 84 -6.71 4.43 15.34
CA ASP A 84 -7.78 3.51 15.68
C ASP A 84 -7.82 2.35 14.68
N GLU A 85 -8.54 1.27 15.01
CA GLU A 85 -8.72 0.16 14.08
C GLU A 85 -10.15 -0.41 14.14
N VAL A 86 -10.61 -0.92 13.00
CA VAL A 86 -11.82 -1.72 12.91
C VAL A 86 -11.40 -3.19 12.95
N PRO A 87 -11.69 -3.93 14.02
CA PRO A 87 -11.33 -5.34 14.11
C PRO A 87 -12.06 -6.16 13.04
N LEU A 88 -11.49 -7.29 12.67
CA LEU A 88 -12.17 -8.26 11.81
C LEU A 88 -13.36 -8.87 12.57
N LYS A 89 -14.41 -9.20 11.84
CA LYS A 89 -15.57 -9.93 12.35
C LYS A 89 -15.62 -11.30 11.69
N ASP A 90 -15.59 -12.36 12.50
CA ASP A 90 -15.56 -13.74 12.00
C ASP A 90 -14.43 -13.98 10.98
N ASN A 91 -13.26 -13.39 11.24
CA ASN A 91 -12.07 -13.42 10.38
C ASN A 91 -12.26 -12.76 9.00
N ASP A 92 -13.25 -11.90 8.83
CA ASP A 92 -13.52 -11.16 7.58
C ASP A 92 -13.72 -9.66 7.87
N VAL A 93 -13.84 -8.87 6.83
CA VAL A 93 -14.00 -7.42 6.90
C VAL A 93 -15.34 -7.04 7.53
N ASP A 94 -15.33 -6.27 8.61
CA ASP A 94 -16.52 -5.72 9.24
C ASP A 94 -16.96 -4.41 8.58
N PHE A 95 -17.75 -4.51 7.52
CA PHE A 95 -18.27 -3.33 6.81
C PHE A 95 -19.15 -2.43 7.67
N ASP A 96 -19.94 -2.99 8.60
CA ASP A 96 -20.77 -2.22 9.52
C ASP A 96 -19.91 -1.47 10.54
N GLY A 97 -18.83 -2.11 11.00
CA GLY A 97 -17.81 -1.51 11.85
C GLY A 97 -17.13 -0.34 11.15
N ILE A 98 -16.73 -0.53 9.89
CA ILE A 98 -16.15 0.54 9.06
C ILE A 98 -17.13 1.71 8.94
N GLU A 99 -18.37 1.45 8.58
CA GLU A 99 -19.37 2.50 8.41
C GLU A 99 -19.60 3.33 9.69
N LYS A 100 -19.56 2.70 10.85
CA LYS A 100 -19.71 3.36 12.17
C LYS A 100 -18.48 4.14 12.60
N SER A 101 -17.29 3.72 12.17
CA SER A 101 -16.01 4.32 12.59
C SER A 101 -15.63 5.56 11.78
N ILE A 102 -16.25 5.76 10.61
CA ILE A 102 -15.92 6.89 9.74
C ILE A 102 -16.84 8.07 10.05
N ASP A 103 -16.21 9.16 10.45
CA ASP A 103 -16.80 10.49 10.62
C ASP A 103 -15.95 11.57 9.92
N GLU A 104 -16.33 12.82 10.05
CA GLU A 104 -15.66 13.96 9.44
C GLU A 104 -14.24 14.24 9.99
N THR A 105 -13.89 13.66 11.16
CA THR A 105 -12.57 13.81 11.78
C THR A 105 -11.54 12.83 11.21
N VAL A 106 -11.99 11.75 10.54
CA VAL A 106 -11.10 10.74 9.98
C VAL A 106 -10.38 11.28 8.76
N LYS A 107 -9.06 11.41 8.87
CA LYS A 107 -8.21 11.91 7.78
C LYS A 107 -7.86 10.86 6.75
N MET A 108 -7.56 9.65 7.21
CA MET A 108 -7.10 8.57 6.34
C MET A 108 -7.56 7.21 6.87
N VAL A 109 -7.92 6.33 5.94
CA VAL A 109 -8.03 4.90 6.21
C VAL A 109 -6.89 4.15 5.58
N LEU A 110 -6.35 3.16 6.32
CA LEU A 110 -5.34 2.23 5.84
C LEU A 110 -6.01 0.90 5.49
N ILE A 111 -5.81 0.44 4.26
CA ILE A 111 -6.34 -0.81 3.73
C ILE A 111 -5.14 -1.69 3.35
N GLN A 112 -4.80 -2.67 4.16
CA GLN A 112 -3.78 -3.66 3.83
C GLN A 112 -4.40 -4.75 2.95
N ARG A 113 -4.01 -4.84 1.68
CA ARG A 113 -4.58 -5.78 0.71
C ARG A 113 -4.20 -7.22 1.01
N SER A 114 -2.93 -7.47 1.29
CA SER A 114 -2.44 -8.80 1.66
C SER A 114 -2.95 -9.22 3.04
N LYS A 115 -3.04 -10.53 3.27
CA LYS A 115 -3.37 -11.05 4.61
C LYS A 115 -2.26 -10.83 5.65
N GLY A 116 -1.04 -10.56 5.21
CA GLY A 116 0.12 -10.52 6.10
C GLY A 116 0.29 -11.85 6.81
N TYR A 117 0.47 -11.82 8.12
CA TYR A 117 0.55 -13.00 8.99
C TYR A 117 -0.80 -13.41 9.58
N SER A 118 -1.90 -12.74 9.21
CA SER A 118 -3.24 -13.08 9.69
C SER A 118 -3.82 -14.29 8.96
N THR A 119 -4.86 -14.88 9.53
CA THR A 119 -5.59 -16.01 8.94
C THR A 119 -6.72 -15.60 8.00
N ARG A 120 -7.02 -14.27 7.91
CA ARG A 120 -8.02 -13.77 6.97
C ARG A 120 -7.60 -13.98 5.52
N LYS A 121 -8.55 -13.98 4.61
CA LYS A 121 -8.25 -13.98 3.17
C LYS A 121 -7.62 -12.66 2.73
N SER A 122 -6.81 -12.70 1.69
CA SER A 122 -6.36 -11.50 0.97
C SER A 122 -7.56 -10.78 0.36
N LEU A 123 -7.52 -9.44 0.35
CA LEU A 123 -8.66 -8.66 -0.13
C LEU A 123 -8.78 -8.74 -1.66
N GLN A 124 -9.96 -9.12 -2.11
CA GLN A 124 -10.38 -9.01 -3.51
C GLN A 124 -10.60 -7.54 -3.86
N ILE A 125 -10.49 -7.21 -5.14
CA ILE A 125 -10.64 -5.82 -5.59
C ILE A 125 -12.05 -5.26 -5.30
N GLU A 126 -13.09 -6.11 -5.35
CA GLU A 126 -14.46 -5.76 -5.01
C GLU A 126 -14.63 -5.38 -3.54
N THR A 127 -13.88 -6.03 -2.65
CA THR A 127 -13.86 -5.69 -1.22
C THR A 127 -13.26 -4.30 -1.01
N ILE A 128 -12.16 -3.99 -1.69
CA ILE A 128 -11.53 -2.66 -1.64
C ILE A 128 -12.50 -1.60 -2.19
N GLU A 129 -13.17 -1.88 -3.31
CA GLU A 129 -14.20 -1.00 -3.88
C GLU A 129 -15.30 -0.68 -2.87
N LYS A 130 -15.83 -1.72 -2.20
CA LYS A 130 -16.88 -1.56 -1.19
C LYS A 130 -16.39 -0.72 0.00
N ILE A 131 -15.19 -0.97 0.51
CA ILE A 131 -14.59 -0.16 1.59
C ILE A 131 -14.49 1.31 1.14
N CYS A 132 -13.91 1.58 -0.02
CA CYS A 132 -13.76 2.95 -0.53
C CYS A 132 -15.12 3.65 -0.69
N LYS A 133 -16.15 2.95 -1.20
CA LYS A 133 -17.50 3.50 -1.31
C LYS A 133 -18.10 3.88 0.05
N ILE A 134 -17.97 3.02 1.05
CA ILE A 134 -18.44 3.30 2.41
C ILE A 134 -17.71 4.53 2.96
N VAL A 135 -16.38 4.53 2.92
CA VAL A 135 -15.57 5.64 3.44
C VAL A 135 -15.96 6.96 2.76
N LYS A 136 -16.03 6.97 1.42
CA LYS A 136 -16.34 8.19 0.66
C LYS A 136 -17.78 8.67 0.84
N SER A 137 -18.72 7.77 1.11
CA SER A 137 -20.11 8.15 1.42
C SER A 137 -20.23 8.87 2.76
N LYS A 138 -19.39 8.52 3.74
CA LYS A 138 -19.36 9.11 5.09
C LYS A 138 -18.50 10.37 5.15
N ASN A 139 -17.32 10.30 4.56
CA ASN A 139 -16.36 11.41 4.51
C ASN A 139 -15.67 11.47 3.13
N PRO A 140 -16.16 12.29 2.19
CA PRO A 140 -15.56 12.43 0.86
C PRO A 140 -14.10 12.90 0.89
N ASN A 141 -13.67 13.56 1.98
CA ASN A 141 -12.31 14.08 2.16
C ASN A 141 -11.34 13.08 2.80
N CYS A 142 -11.85 11.98 3.36
CA CYS A 142 -11.02 10.92 3.93
C CYS A 142 -10.18 10.27 2.82
N ILE A 143 -8.89 10.09 3.08
CA ILE A 143 -7.95 9.48 2.14
C ILE A 143 -8.05 7.96 2.24
N CYS A 144 -8.40 7.28 1.15
CA CYS A 144 -8.31 5.83 1.05
C CYS A 144 -6.90 5.45 0.60
N PHE A 145 -6.07 5.00 1.53
CA PHE A 145 -4.71 4.53 1.28
C PHE A 145 -4.66 3.00 1.28
N VAL A 146 -4.17 2.41 0.19
CA VAL A 146 -4.02 0.95 0.08
C VAL A 146 -2.53 0.57 0.09
N ASP A 147 -2.15 -0.27 1.05
CA ASP A 147 -0.94 -1.09 0.94
C ASP A 147 -1.22 -2.18 -0.09
N ASN A 148 -0.68 -1.99 -1.30
CA ASN A 148 -0.95 -2.85 -2.45
C ASN A 148 0.05 -4.01 -2.57
N CYS A 149 0.98 -4.16 -1.61
CA CYS A 149 1.97 -5.24 -1.60
C CYS A 149 1.32 -6.61 -1.80
N TYR A 150 1.85 -7.39 -2.75
CA TYR A 150 1.35 -8.70 -3.20
C TYR A 150 -0.01 -8.68 -3.92
N GLY A 151 -0.62 -7.51 -4.10
CA GLY A 151 -1.89 -7.38 -4.82
C GLY A 151 -1.73 -6.95 -6.27
N GLU A 152 -0.61 -6.35 -6.62
CA GLU A 152 -0.38 -5.81 -7.96
C GLU A 152 -0.48 -6.91 -9.03
N PHE A 153 -1.22 -6.64 -10.08
CA PHE A 153 -1.45 -7.55 -11.23
C PHE A 153 -2.17 -8.87 -10.90
N VAL A 154 -2.72 -9.03 -9.69
CA VAL A 154 -3.52 -10.20 -9.32
C VAL A 154 -4.92 -10.13 -9.96
N ASP A 155 -5.52 -8.95 -9.94
CA ASP A 155 -6.83 -8.67 -10.53
C ASP A 155 -6.71 -7.87 -11.84
N LYS A 156 -7.83 -7.77 -12.58
CA LYS A 156 -7.90 -6.97 -13.81
C LYS A 156 -7.89 -5.47 -13.55
N LYS A 157 -8.29 -5.05 -12.36
CA LYS A 157 -8.30 -3.67 -11.92
C LYS A 157 -7.37 -3.49 -10.73
N GLU A 158 -6.82 -2.31 -10.63
CA GLU A 158 -6.02 -1.89 -9.49
C GLU A 158 -6.84 -1.03 -8.52
N PRO A 159 -6.41 -0.89 -7.26
CA PRO A 159 -7.20 -0.17 -6.25
C PRO A 159 -7.55 1.28 -6.61
N LEU A 160 -6.71 1.97 -7.38
CA LEU A 160 -7.01 3.35 -7.85
C LEU A 160 -8.21 3.41 -8.80
N GLU A 161 -8.49 2.33 -9.54
CA GLU A 161 -9.63 2.25 -10.45
C GLU A 161 -10.96 2.01 -9.72
N VAL A 162 -10.89 1.64 -8.44
CA VAL A 162 -12.06 1.30 -7.62
C VAL A 162 -12.23 2.22 -6.40
N GLY A 163 -11.57 3.37 -6.40
CA GLY A 163 -11.84 4.45 -5.44
C GLY A 163 -10.75 4.73 -4.41
N ALA A 164 -9.63 4.01 -4.42
CA ALA A 164 -8.48 4.40 -3.62
C ALA A 164 -7.92 5.75 -4.09
N ASP A 165 -7.36 6.53 -3.16
CA ASP A 165 -6.75 7.82 -3.47
C ASP A 165 -5.24 7.70 -3.71
N ILE A 166 -4.59 6.75 -3.05
CA ILE A 166 -3.16 6.50 -3.11
C ILE A 166 -2.87 5.04 -2.79
N ILE A 167 -1.92 4.48 -3.50
CA ILE A 167 -1.38 3.13 -3.27
C ILE A 167 0.13 3.21 -3.09
N ALA A 168 0.68 2.24 -2.40
CA ALA A 168 2.12 2.09 -2.28
C ALA A 168 2.50 0.60 -2.19
N GLY A 169 3.71 0.28 -2.58
CA GLY A 169 4.22 -1.07 -2.53
C GLY A 169 5.74 -1.15 -2.74
N SER A 170 6.24 -2.37 -2.66
CA SER A 170 7.67 -2.67 -2.79
C SER A 170 8.00 -3.21 -4.18
N LEU A 171 9.09 -2.72 -4.77
CA LEU A 171 9.56 -3.20 -6.07
C LEU A 171 10.17 -4.61 -6.01
N ILE A 172 10.59 -5.10 -4.84
CA ILE A 172 11.07 -6.48 -4.69
C ILE A 172 9.96 -7.54 -4.72
N LYS A 173 8.69 -7.08 -4.77
CA LYS A 173 7.49 -7.92 -4.83
C LYS A 173 6.94 -7.93 -6.27
N ASN A 174 5.63 -8.04 -6.42
CA ASN A 174 4.97 -8.19 -7.71
C ASN A 174 5.47 -7.23 -8.82
N PRO A 175 5.57 -5.91 -8.60
CA PRO A 175 5.93 -4.99 -9.68
C PRO A 175 7.34 -5.18 -10.22
N GLY A 176 8.21 -5.78 -9.44
CA GLY A 176 9.59 -6.06 -9.87
C GLY A 176 9.75 -7.32 -10.70
N GLY A 177 8.69 -8.12 -10.93
CA GLY A 177 8.72 -9.29 -11.79
C GLY A 177 9.75 -10.36 -11.38
N GLY A 178 10.12 -10.39 -10.10
CA GLY A 178 11.11 -11.33 -9.55
C GLY A 178 12.57 -10.99 -9.83
N ILE A 179 12.87 -9.84 -10.43
CA ILE A 179 14.25 -9.45 -10.81
C ILE A 179 14.72 -8.14 -10.19
N VAL A 180 13.83 -7.30 -9.68
CA VAL A 180 14.19 -6.04 -9.03
C VAL A 180 14.60 -6.29 -7.58
N GLU A 181 15.76 -5.76 -7.19
CA GLU A 181 16.40 -6.09 -5.91
C GLU A 181 16.11 -5.08 -4.79
N ALA A 182 15.64 -3.88 -5.11
CA ALA A 182 15.43 -2.82 -4.13
C ALA A 182 14.37 -1.81 -4.60
N GLY A 183 13.87 -1.04 -3.64
CA GLY A 183 13.02 0.11 -3.91
C GLY A 183 11.54 -0.10 -3.69
N GLY A 184 10.80 0.96 -3.95
CA GLY A 184 9.35 1.01 -3.81
C GLY A 184 8.71 1.96 -4.81
N TYR A 185 7.39 1.95 -4.82
CA TYR A 185 6.58 2.88 -5.60
C TYR A 185 5.43 3.44 -4.77
N ILE A 186 5.04 4.66 -5.09
CA ILE A 186 3.82 5.30 -4.60
C ILE A 186 3.11 5.85 -5.82
N ALA A 187 1.81 5.59 -5.96
CA ALA A 187 1.00 6.07 -7.06
C ALA A 187 -0.39 6.52 -6.59
N GLY A 188 -0.99 7.51 -7.22
CA GLY A 188 -2.30 8.02 -6.84
C GLY A 188 -2.52 9.46 -7.23
N LYS A 189 -3.35 10.17 -6.45
CA LYS A 189 -3.59 11.61 -6.64
C LYS A 189 -2.31 12.40 -6.43
N ALA A 190 -1.98 13.28 -7.37
CA ALA A 190 -0.71 14.02 -7.41
C ALA A 190 -0.40 14.70 -6.08
N LYS A 191 -1.39 15.37 -5.49
CA LYS A 191 -1.23 16.09 -4.19
C LYS A 191 -0.76 15.20 -3.03
N TYR A 192 -1.09 13.89 -3.03
CA TYR A 192 -0.68 12.96 -1.98
C TYR A 192 0.67 12.33 -2.29
N VAL A 193 0.93 12.05 -3.57
CA VAL A 193 2.22 11.55 -4.05
C VAL A 193 3.33 12.57 -3.80
N ASP A 194 3.08 13.86 -4.09
CA ASP A 194 4.06 14.95 -3.86
C ASP A 194 4.45 15.09 -2.38
N LYS A 195 3.48 14.97 -1.47
CA LYS A 195 3.77 14.99 -0.03
C LYS A 195 4.61 13.81 0.43
N ALA A 196 4.34 12.62 -0.10
CA ALA A 196 5.14 11.43 0.17
C ALA A 196 6.55 11.54 -0.43
N ALA A 197 6.69 12.11 -1.63
CA ALA A 197 7.98 12.39 -2.27
C ALA A 197 8.82 13.37 -1.45
N ASN A 198 8.20 14.43 -0.92
CA ASN A 198 8.86 15.35 0.00
C ASN A 198 9.32 14.68 1.30
N ARG A 199 8.63 13.63 1.75
CA ARG A 199 9.04 12.86 2.92
C ARG A 199 10.21 11.92 2.61
N LEU A 200 10.24 11.33 1.41
CA LEU A 200 11.35 10.49 0.96
C LEU A 200 12.66 11.30 0.81
N THR A 201 12.57 12.49 0.26
CA THR A 201 13.72 13.36 -0.03
C THR A 201 13.77 14.53 0.94
N ALA A 202 13.26 15.68 0.52
CA ALA A 202 13.07 16.85 1.36
C ALA A 202 12.00 17.78 0.75
N PRO A 203 11.34 18.63 1.56
CA PRO A 203 10.50 19.68 1.02
C PRO A 203 11.26 20.56 0.03
N GLY A 204 10.67 20.74 -1.16
CA GLY A 204 11.29 21.49 -2.26
C GLY A 204 12.12 20.65 -3.24
N ILE A 205 12.47 19.41 -2.90
CA ILE A 205 13.12 18.45 -3.79
C ILE A 205 12.09 17.48 -4.37
N GLY A 206 11.28 16.85 -3.52
CA GLY A 206 10.21 15.96 -3.95
C GLY A 206 10.69 14.84 -4.87
N SER A 207 10.07 14.72 -6.04
CA SER A 207 10.40 13.69 -7.05
C SER A 207 11.58 14.05 -7.95
N GLU A 208 12.16 15.25 -7.84
CA GLU A 208 13.27 15.69 -8.73
C GLU A 208 14.62 15.12 -8.33
N GLY A 209 14.78 14.64 -7.10
CA GLY A 209 16.04 14.09 -6.59
C GLY A 209 16.16 12.57 -6.68
N GLY A 210 17.40 12.11 -6.51
CA GLY A 210 17.75 10.69 -6.35
C GLY A 210 18.30 10.03 -7.61
N ALA A 211 19.61 9.77 -7.62
CA ALA A 211 20.26 9.03 -8.71
C ALA A 211 19.84 7.55 -8.69
N MET A 212 19.41 7.02 -9.82
CA MET A 212 18.87 5.65 -9.94
C MET A 212 19.93 4.58 -10.24
N PHE A 213 21.21 4.97 -10.41
CA PHE A 213 22.34 4.05 -10.63
C PHE A 213 22.08 3.01 -11.73
N ASN A 214 21.44 3.43 -12.83
CA ASN A 214 21.01 2.59 -13.96
C ASN A 214 19.98 1.50 -13.64
N GLN A 215 19.41 1.49 -12.42
CA GLN A 215 18.42 0.48 -12.01
C GLN A 215 17.07 0.61 -12.74
N HIS A 216 16.78 1.76 -13.35
CA HIS A 216 15.52 1.94 -14.08
C HIS A 216 15.34 0.94 -15.23
N ARG A 217 16.41 0.50 -15.92
CA ARG A 217 16.32 -0.56 -16.94
C ARG A 217 15.77 -1.87 -16.34
N LEU A 218 16.28 -2.25 -15.18
CA LEU A 218 15.86 -3.47 -14.49
C LEU A 218 14.41 -3.34 -14.01
N ILE A 219 14.02 -2.17 -13.51
CA ILE A 219 12.65 -1.90 -13.06
C ILE A 219 11.67 -1.94 -14.24
N PHE A 220 12.00 -1.35 -15.40
CA PHE A 220 11.19 -1.45 -16.61
C PHE A 220 11.00 -2.91 -17.06
N GLN A 221 12.11 -3.68 -17.08
CA GLN A 221 12.05 -5.09 -17.44
C GLN A 221 11.19 -5.89 -16.44
N GLY A 222 11.36 -5.65 -15.14
CA GLY A 222 10.58 -6.27 -14.07
C GLY A 222 9.09 -5.96 -14.22
N LEU A 223 8.74 -4.68 -14.40
CA LEU A 223 7.35 -4.26 -14.61
C LEU A 223 6.72 -4.91 -15.85
N PHE A 224 7.48 -5.01 -16.96
CA PHE A 224 7.02 -5.69 -18.17
C PHE A 224 6.73 -7.17 -17.95
N MET A 225 7.55 -7.84 -17.14
CA MET A 225 7.40 -9.27 -16.84
C MET A 225 6.36 -9.52 -15.75
N ALA A 226 6.10 -8.55 -14.89
CA ALA A 226 5.31 -8.70 -13.67
C ALA A 226 3.94 -9.37 -13.88
N PRO A 227 3.11 -9.02 -14.88
CA PRO A 227 1.81 -9.67 -15.07
C PRO A 227 1.92 -11.19 -15.32
N SER A 228 2.91 -11.62 -16.10
CA SER A 228 3.16 -13.03 -16.34
C SER A 228 3.66 -13.77 -15.10
N VAL A 229 4.65 -13.18 -14.41
CA VAL A 229 5.22 -13.77 -13.18
C VAL A 229 4.16 -13.90 -12.09
N VAL A 230 3.35 -12.87 -11.88
CA VAL A 230 2.26 -12.87 -10.89
C VAL A 230 1.18 -13.89 -11.28
N SER A 231 0.80 -13.97 -12.55
CA SER A 231 -0.17 -14.96 -13.03
C SER A 231 0.28 -16.40 -12.74
N GLU A 232 1.55 -16.73 -12.97
CA GLU A 232 2.07 -18.06 -12.67
C GLU A 232 2.16 -18.32 -11.15
N ALA A 233 2.51 -17.31 -10.36
CA ALA A 233 2.52 -17.43 -8.90
C ALA A 233 1.10 -17.70 -8.35
N VAL A 234 0.08 -16.98 -8.84
CA VAL A 234 -1.32 -17.19 -8.45
C VAL A 234 -1.82 -18.58 -8.84
N LYS A 235 -1.51 -19.04 -10.05
CA LYS A 235 -1.83 -20.42 -10.47
C LYS A 235 -1.18 -21.45 -9.55
N GLY A 236 0.09 -21.26 -9.20
CA GLY A 236 0.80 -22.13 -8.28
C GLY A 236 0.15 -22.18 -6.89
N ALA A 237 -0.25 -21.03 -6.36
CA ALA A 237 -0.93 -20.93 -5.06
C ALA A 237 -2.30 -21.64 -5.09
N ILE A 238 -3.11 -21.43 -6.14
CA ILE A 238 -4.41 -22.09 -6.31
C ILE A 238 -4.23 -23.61 -6.41
N LEU A 239 -3.24 -24.07 -7.17
CA LEU A 239 -2.96 -25.51 -7.30
C LEU A 239 -2.56 -26.11 -5.96
N ALA A 240 -1.66 -25.46 -5.23
CA ALA A 240 -1.23 -25.93 -3.92
C ALA A 240 -2.41 -25.99 -2.93
N ALA A 241 -3.20 -24.92 -2.83
CA ALA A 241 -4.38 -24.89 -1.97
C ALA A 241 -5.31 -26.05 -2.30
N LYS A 242 -5.60 -26.27 -3.59
CA LYS A 242 -6.50 -27.36 -4.02
C LYS A 242 -5.97 -28.75 -3.68
N ILE A 243 -4.66 -28.99 -3.81
CA ILE A 243 -4.03 -30.26 -3.40
C ILE A 243 -4.16 -30.47 -1.89
N PHE A 244 -3.93 -29.43 -1.07
CA PHE A 244 -4.05 -29.53 0.36
C PHE A 244 -5.49 -29.77 0.81
N ASP A 245 -6.49 -29.13 0.18
CA ASP A 245 -7.91 -29.39 0.42
C ASP A 245 -8.28 -30.87 0.14
N GLU A 246 -7.81 -31.43 -0.97
CA GLU A 246 -8.08 -32.81 -1.39
C GLU A 246 -7.51 -33.85 -0.38
N ILE A 247 -6.43 -33.53 0.32
CA ILE A 247 -5.84 -34.40 1.34
C ILE A 247 -6.29 -34.07 2.77
N GLY A 248 -7.33 -33.18 2.91
CA GLY A 248 -8.05 -32.94 4.15
C GLY A 248 -7.54 -31.79 5.02
N TYR A 249 -6.72 -30.90 4.49
CA TYR A 249 -6.35 -29.65 5.15
C TYR A 249 -7.31 -28.52 4.71
N ASP A 250 -7.68 -27.64 5.65
CA ASP A 250 -8.40 -26.41 5.33
C ASP A 250 -7.37 -25.39 4.80
N SER A 251 -7.41 -25.11 3.51
CA SER A 251 -6.46 -24.25 2.81
C SER A 251 -7.15 -23.16 1.98
N SER A 252 -6.66 -21.91 2.06
CA SER A 252 -7.21 -20.77 1.33
C SER A 252 -6.14 -19.79 0.87
#